data_f288d63db07c52a76f696eee88b18de9
#
_entry.id   f288d63db07c52a76f696eee88b18de9
#
_cell.length_a   1.000
_cell.length_b   1.000
_cell.length_c   1.000
_cell.angle_alpha   90.00
_cell.angle_beta   90.00
_cell.angle_gamma   90.00
#
_symmetry.space_group_name_H-M   'P 1'
#
loop_
_entity.id
_entity.type
_entity.pdbx_description
1 polymer ?
#
loop_
_entity_poly.entity_id
_entity_poly.type
_entity_poly.pdbx_seq_one_letter_code
_entity_poly.pdbx_strand_id
1 'polypeptide(L)'
;MQDVTIIIPNYNGKRLLENCLKTLEKQTYKGFKVLVVDNGSKDGSVSVTSEVLDMEIVSLTENLGFCGAVNLGIQKTKTPYIILLNNDTEVDEQFVEALLNAIQRSKQIFSCGAQMIDFKNHEILDNAGDLYTALGWAVARGKGKRCADYEKAVRVFSCCAGAAIYRMDVLQRIGGLDEYHFAYLEDVDLGYRARIAGYENWYEPEARVYHVGSATTGTRYNEKKVFLAARNTIFVIYKNMPLIQIVLNSPFILLGIFVKTLFFMKKGFGATYAKGIRAGICLSASKEGRAHKVPFAGRNLLHYCSLQLQLWVNLFRRV
;
A
#
# COMPACT_ATOMS: atom_id res chain seq x y z
N MET A 1 10.45 7.71 -25.15
CA MET A 1 9.80 6.42 -24.78
C MET A 1 9.28 6.61 -23.35
N GLN A 2 8.06 6.16 -23.05
CA GLN A 2 7.52 6.29 -21.69
C GLN A 2 8.02 5.14 -20.83
N ASP A 3 8.63 5.46 -19.67
CA ASP A 3 9.18 4.44 -18.77
C ASP A 3 8.25 4.14 -17.60
N VAL A 4 7.30 5.03 -17.32
CA VAL A 4 6.42 4.98 -16.14
C VAL A 4 4.96 5.12 -16.56
N THR A 5 4.09 4.29 -15.95
CA THR A 5 2.63 4.52 -15.94
C THR A 5 2.21 4.86 -14.52
N ILE A 6 1.57 6.01 -14.33
CA ILE A 6 0.97 6.39 -13.04
C ILE A 6 -0.47 5.88 -13.05
N ILE A 7 -0.77 4.94 -12.16
CA ILE A 7 -2.11 4.36 -11.99
C ILE A 7 -2.79 5.07 -10.82
N ILE A 8 -3.93 5.72 -11.11
CA ILE A 8 -4.72 6.44 -10.12
C ILE A 8 -6.09 5.77 -9.99
N PRO A 9 -6.32 4.95 -8.95
CA PRO A 9 -7.66 4.45 -8.66
C PRO A 9 -8.54 5.59 -8.15
N ASN A 10 -9.73 5.75 -8.74
CA ASN A 10 -10.67 6.80 -8.37
C ASN A 10 -12.04 6.23 -8.04
N TYR A 11 -12.69 6.74 -7.00
CA TYR A 11 -14.09 6.43 -6.67
C TYR A 11 -14.77 7.62 -6.03
N ASN A 12 -15.70 8.27 -6.76
CA ASN A 12 -16.44 9.47 -6.32
C ASN A 12 -15.52 10.56 -5.77
N GLY A 13 -14.40 10.82 -6.47
CA GLY A 13 -13.36 11.77 -6.04
C GLY A 13 -13.01 12.79 -7.11
N LYS A 14 -13.98 13.30 -7.91
CA LYS A 14 -13.74 14.19 -9.05
C LYS A 14 -12.80 15.35 -8.71
N ARG A 15 -13.13 16.13 -7.69
CA ARG A 15 -12.36 17.33 -7.30
C ARG A 15 -10.94 16.96 -6.82
N LEU A 16 -10.80 15.86 -6.12
CA LEU A 16 -9.50 15.37 -5.65
C LEU A 16 -8.64 14.93 -6.84
N LEU A 17 -9.23 14.17 -7.76
CA LEU A 17 -8.58 13.74 -8.99
C LEU A 17 -8.11 14.95 -9.82
N GLU A 18 -8.94 15.96 -10.02
CA GLU A 18 -8.58 17.20 -10.74
C GLU A 18 -7.37 17.90 -10.09
N ASN A 19 -7.31 17.99 -8.77
CA ASN A 19 -6.17 18.58 -8.06
C ASN A 19 -4.91 17.73 -8.21
N CYS A 20 -5.02 16.42 -8.07
CA CYS A 20 -3.91 15.48 -8.27
C CYS A 20 -3.31 15.63 -9.68
N LEU A 21 -4.16 15.63 -10.72
CA LEU A 21 -3.72 15.78 -12.11
C LEU A 21 -3.00 17.12 -12.36
N LYS A 22 -3.49 18.24 -11.81
CA LYS A 22 -2.83 19.56 -11.92
C LYS A 22 -1.40 19.56 -11.38
N THR A 23 -1.09 18.75 -10.35
CA THR A 23 0.28 18.65 -9.84
C THR A 23 1.14 17.74 -10.72
N LEU A 24 0.56 16.73 -11.36
CA LEU A 24 1.25 15.89 -12.33
C LEU A 24 1.59 16.65 -13.63
N GLU A 25 0.80 17.62 -14.05
CA GLU A 25 1.12 18.50 -15.19
C GLU A 25 2.44 19.27 -15.02
N LYS A 26 2.82 19.55 -13.77
CA LYS A 26 4.04 20.31 -13.41
C LYS A 26 5.29 19.46 -13.27
N GLN A 27 5.21 18.13 -13.42
CA GLN A 27 6.37 17.25 -13.24
C GLN A 27 7.54 17.63 -14.15
N THR A 28 8.78 17.62 -13.62
CA THR A 28 10.02 17.84 -14.37
C THR A 28 10.28 16.71 -15.36
N TYR A 29 10.13 15.49 -14.94
CA TYR A 29 10.21 14.31 -15.80
C TYR A 29 8.92 14.14 -16.61
N LYS A 30 9.04 14.03 -17.95
CA LYS A 30 7.90 13.92 -18.87
C LYS A 30 7.70 12.51 -19.48
N GLY A 31 8.57 11.56 -19.16
CA GLY A 31 8.54 10.20 -19.71
C GLY A 31 7.49 9.28 -19.04
N PHE A 32 6.32 9.81 -18.69
CA PHE A 32 5.25 9.02 -18.07
C PHE A 32 3.90 9.23 -18.77
N LYS A 33 2.98 8.30 -18.53
CA LYS A 33 1.56 8.46 -18.84
C LYS A 33 0.71 8.23 -17.57
N VAL A 34 -0.50 8.74 -17.58
CA VAL A 34 -1.46 8.60 -16.50
C VAL A 34 -2.59 7.66 -16.91
N LEU A 35 -2.87 6.67 -16.08
CA LEU A 35 -4.00 5.76 -16.24
C LEU A 35 -4.90 5.89 -15.01
N VAL A 36 -6.02 6.60 -15.18
CA VAL A 36 -7.06 6.68 -14.15
C VAL A 36 -7.96 5.45 -14.29
N VAL A 37 -8.12 4.70 -13.19
CA VAL A 37 -9.09 3.61 -13.12
C VAL A 37 -10.26 4.06 -12.28
N ASP A 38 -11.33 4.46 -12.95
CA ASP A 38 -12.57 4.89 -12.29
C ASP A 38 -13.38 3.67 -11.84
N ASN A 39 -13.58 3.55 -10.55
CA ASN A 39 -14.12 2.38 -9.89
C ASN A 39 -15.66 2.46 -9.74
N GLY A 40 -16.36 2.87 -10.81
CA GLY A 40 -17.80 2.98 -10.87
C GLY A 40 -18.33 4.26 -10.20
N SER A 41 -17.67 5.41 -10.41
CA SER A 41 -18.08 6.71 -9.87
C SER A 41 -19.39 7.22 -10.48
N LYS A 42 -20.10 8.05 -9.69
CA LYS A 42 -21.36 8.71 -10.09
C LYS A 42 -21.30 10.24 -10.01
N ASP A 43 -20.11 10.79 -9.71
CA ASP A 43 -19.87 12.23 -9.50
C ASP A 43 -19.35 12.96 -10.75
N GLY A 44 -19.28 12.27 -11.90
CA GLY A 44 -18.74 12.80 -13.15
C GLY A 44 -17.22 12.75 -13.23
N SER A 45 -16.54 11.99 -12.39
CA SER A 45 -15.07 11.76 -12.46
C SER A 45 -14.61 11.24 -13.81
N VAL A 46 -15.45 10.47 -14.52
CA VAL A 46 -15.13 9.88 -15.83
C VAL A 46 -14.97 10.92 -16.96
N SER A 47 -15.42 12.15 -16.74
CA SER A 47 -15.32 13.26 -17.71
C SER A 47 -14.12 14.18 -17.44
N VAL A 48 -13.26 13.87 -16.48
CA VAL A 48 -12.07 14.65 -16.21
C VAL A 48 -11.06 14.46 -17.33
N THR A 49 -10.49 15.55 -17.82
CA THR A 49 -9.49 15.55 -18.91
C THR A 49 -8.33 16.45 -18.56
N SER A 50 -7.19 16.26 -19.22
CA SER A 50 -6.06 17.17 -19.22
C SER A 50 -5.58 17.35 -20.66
N GLU A 51 -5.24 18.57 -21.03
CA GLU A 51 -4.63 18.88 -22.34
C GLU A 51 -3.11 18.70 -22.32
N VAL A 52 -2.51 18.56 -21.15
CA VAL A 52 -1.06 18.50 -20.92
C VAL A 52 -0.57 17.06 -20.74
N LEU A 53 -1.37 16.22 -20.06
CA LEU A 53 -0.99 14.86 -19.72
C LEU A 53 -1.41 13.88 -20.81
N ASP A 54 -0.51 12.95 -21.16
CA ASP A 54 -0.91 11.72 -21.85
C ASP A 54 -1.67 10.85 -20.83
N MET A 55 -3.00 10.93 -20.89
CA MET A 55 -3.86 10.23 -19.92
C MET A 55 -4.98 9.42 -20.57
N GLU A 56 -5.31 8.33 -19.93
CA GLU A 56 -6.46 7.46 -20.24
C GLU A 56 -7.31 7.27 -18.99
N ILE A 57 -8.65 7.27 -19.16
CA ILE A 57 -9.59 6.86 -18.10
C ILE A 57 -10.24 5.55 -18.49
N VAL A 58 -10.12 4.56 -17.62
CA VAL A 58 -10.82 3.28 -17.74
C VAL A 58 -11.89 3.21 -16.66
N SER A 59 -13.14 3.09 -17.07
CA SER A 59 -14.27 3.05 -16.15
C SER A 59 -14.76 1.64 -15.92
N LEU A 60 -14.95 1.31 -14.63
CA LEU A 60 -15.63 0.09 -14.19
C LEU A 60 -17.13 0.36 -13.98
N THR A 61 -17.94 -0.67 -14.09
CA THR A 61 -19.39 -0.59 -13.85
C THR A 61 -19.74 -0.58 -12.35
N GLU A 62 -18.85 -1.11 -11.52
CA GLU A 62 -19.03 -1.23 -10.06
C GLU A 62 -17.69 -1.07 -9.32
N ASN A 63 -17.78 -0.86 -8.01
CA ASN A 63 -16.61 -0.70 -7.15
C ASN A 63 -15.99 -2.04 -6.75
N LEU A 64 -14.90 -2.42 -7.41
CA LEU A 64 -14.11 -3.63 -7.14
C LEU A 64 -13.09 -3.47 -6.00
N GLY A 65 -13.15 -2.36 -5.25
CA GLY A 65 -12.14 -2.02 -4.24
C GLY A 65 -10.86 -1.46 -4.85
N PHE A 66 -9.94 -1.07 -3.97
CA PHE A 66 -8.65 -0.54 -4.36
C PHE A 66 -7.84 -1.57 -5.17
N CYS A 67 -7.80 -2.83 -4.68
CA CYS A 67 -7.03 -3.89 -5.30
C CYS A 67 -7.50 -4.23 -6.71
N GLY A 68 -8.82 -4.34 -6.95
CA GLY A 68 -9.36 -4.64 -8.27
C GLY A 68 -9.09 -3.52 -9.27
N ALA A 69 -9.29 -2.25 -8.86
CA ALA A 69 -8.97 -1.11 -9.72
C ALA A 69 -7.48 -1.04 -10.08
N VAL A 70 -6.59 -1.20 -9.11
CA VAL A 70 -5.14 -1.19 -9.34
C VAL A 70 -4.71 -2.34 -10.23
N ASN A 71 -5.21 -3.56 -10.01
CA ASN A 71 -4.88 -4.71 -10.84
C ASN A 71 -5.31 -4.53 -12.30
N LEU A 72 -6.47 -3.93 -12.54
CA LEU A 72 -6.87 -3.57 -13.90
C LEU A 72 -5.88 -2.58 -14.53
N GLY A 73 -5.43 -1.58 -13.78
CA GLY A 73 -4.40 -0.65 -14.24
C GLY A 73 -3.07 -1.36 -14.56
N ILE A 74 -2.63 -2.28 -13.70
CA ILE A 74 -1.43 -3.10 -13.93
C ILE A 74 -1.56 -3.92 -15.22
N GLN A 75 -2.70 -4.58 -15.46
CA GLN A 75 -2.94 -5.38 -16.66
C GLN A 75 -2.87 -4.56 -17.96
N LYS A 76 -3.30 -3.30 -17.92
CA LYS A 76 -3.27 -2.39 -19.07
C LYS A 76 -1.90 -1.72 -19.28
N THR A 77 -0.99 -1.85 -18.36
CA THR A 77 0.33 -1.20 -18.37
C THR A 77 1.37 -2.04 -19.12
N LYS A 78 2.17 -1.36 -19.96
CA LYS A 78 3.30 -1.95 -20.70
C LYS A 78 4.67 -1.36 -20.34
N THR A 79 4.69 -0.30 -19.51
CA THR A 79 5.93 0.34 -19.06
C THR A 79 6.69 -0.50 -18.05
N PRO A 80 8.02 -0.39 -17.97
CA PRO A 80 8.82 -1.16 -17.01
C PRO A 80 8.55 -0.83 -15.55
N TYR A 81 8.01 0.37 -15.28
CA TYR A 81 7.66 0.82 -13.93
C TYR A 81 6.22 1.31 -13.87
N ILE A 82 5.60 1.13 -12.72
CA ILE A 82 4.33 1.77 -12.38
C ILE A 82 4.48 2.60 -11.11
N ILE A 83 3.76 3.71 -11.05
CA ILE A 83 3.52 4.44 -9.80
C ILE A 83 2.06 4.24 -9.44
N LEU A 84 1.80 3.75 -8.24
CA LEU A 84 0.47 3.79 -7.64
C LEU A 84 0.35 5.12 -6.91
N LEU A 85 -0.70 5.88 -7.21
CA LEU A 85 -0.93 7.21 -6.65
C LEU A 85 -2.40 7.37 -6.30
N ASN A 86 -2.71 7.71 -5.05
CA ASN A 86 -4.07 8.01 -4.65
C ASN A 86 -4.57 9.31 -5.29
N ASN A 87 -5.86 9.37 -5.60
CA ASN A 87 -6.49 10.56 -6.15
C ASN A 87 -6.56 11.73 -5.17
N ASP A 88 -6.42 11.49 -3.85
CA ASP A 88 -6.42 12.50 -2.78
C ASP A 88 -5.00 12.96 -2.39
N THR A 89 -4.12 13.03 -3.38
CA THR A 89 -2.72 13.47 -3.23
C THR A 89 -2.38 14.62 -4.16
N GLU A 90 -1.46 15.47 -3.72
CA GLU A 90 -0.78 16.48 -4.53
C GLU A 90 0.72 16.23 -4.45
N VAL A 91 1.44 16.26 -5.57
CA VAL A 91 2.85 15.84 -5.65
C VAL A 91 3.77 17.01 -5.95
N ASP A 92 5.00 16.99 -5.40
CA ASP A 92 6.05 17.95 -5.77
C ASP A 92 6.49 17.75 -7.22
N GLU A 93 7.06 18.78 -7.84
CA GLU A 93 7.44 18.80 -9.26
C GLU A 93 8.48 17.72 -9.63
N GLN A 94 9.29 17.26 -8.69
CA GLN A 94 10.32 16.23 -8.88
C GLN A 94 9.89 14.82 -8.45
N PHE A 95 8.63 14.63 -8.05
CA PHE A 95 8.13 13.39 -7.47
C PHE A 95 8.38 12.15 -8.35
N VAL A 96 8.04 12.22 -9.64
CA VAL A 96 8.21 11.10 -10.58
C VAL A 96 9.69 10.80 -10.80
N GLU A 97 10.52 11.83 -11.00
CA GLU A 97 11.95 11.70 -11.22
C GLU A 97 12.67 11.10 -10.02
N ALA A 98 12.35 11.57 -8.80
CA ALA A 98 12.93 11.07 -7.56
C ALA A 98 12.60 9.57 -7.34
N LEU A 99 11.34 9.17 -7.56
CA LEU A 99 10.96 7.75 -7.46
C LEU A 99 11.64 6.89 -8.51
N LEU A 100 11.73 7.36 -9.77
CA LEU A 100 12.38 6.64 -10.86
C LEU A 100 13.87 6.45 -10.58
N ASN A 101 14.57 7.50 -10.17
CA ASN A 101 15.96 7.44 -9.76
C ASN A 101 16.17 6.47 -8.58
N ALA A 102 15.28 6.51 -7.58
CA ALA A 102 15.37 5.64 -6.42
C ALA A 102 15.26 4.16 -6.78
N ILE A 103 14.27 3.77 -7.59
CA ILE A 103 14.07 2.36 -7.94
C ILE A 103 15.16 1.83 -8.88
N GLN A 104 15.81 2.69 -9.65
CA GLN A 104 16.90 2.32 -10.55
C GLN A 104 18.24 2.11 -9.87
N ARG A 105 18.42 2.51 -8.61
CA ARG A 105 19.68 2.31 -7.83
C ARG A 105 20.12 0.86 -7.77
N SER A 106 19.17 -0.09 -7.76
CA SER A 106 19.48 -1.52 -7.73
C SER A 106 18.35 -2.36 -8.34
N LYS A 107 18.69 -3.44 -9.03
CA LYS A 107 17.73 -4.43 -9.52
C LYS A 107 17.03 -5.21 -8.41
N GLN A 108 17.56 -5.18 -7.18
CA GLN A 108 16.95 -5.80 -6.01
C GLN A 108 15.83 -4.95 -5.42
N ILE A 109 15.77 -3.66 -5.74
CA ILE A 109 14.69 -2.79 -5.26
C ILE A 109 13.42 -3.10 -6.06
N PHE A 110 12.40 -3.57 -5.35
CA PHE A 110 11.08 -3.84 -5.92
C PHE A 110 10.21 -2.59 -5.91
N SER A 111 10.20 -1.88 -4.78
CA SER A 111 9.37 -0.69 -4.61
C SER A 111 10.10 0.42 -3.87
N CYS A 112 9.73 1.68 -4.19
CA CYS A 112 10.13 2.86 -3.43
C CYS A 112 8.89 3.68 -3.09
N GLY A 113 8.65 3.89 -1.79
CA GLY A 113 7.56 4.74 -1.29
C GLY A 113 8.02 6.17 -1.10
N ALA A 114 7.16 7.11 -1.43
CA ALA A 114 7.40 8.53 -1.26
C ALA A 114 7.33 8.98 0.20
N GLN A 115 7.86 10.16 0.50
CA GLN A 115 7.58 10.90 1.71
C GLN A 115 6.15 11.44 1.65
N MET A 116 5.23 10.77 2.33
CA MET A 116 3.85 11.24 2.43
C MET A 116 3.74 12.23 3.58
N ILE A 117 3.32 13.45 3.26
CA ILE A 117 3.24 14.61 4.16
C ILE A 117 1.75 14.88 4.43
N ASP A 118 1.41 15.26 5.65
CA ASP A 118 0.05 15.66 5.99
C ASP A 118 -0.33 16.94 5.22
N PHE A 119 -1.44 16.90 4.50
CA PHE A 119 -1.88 18.02 3.65
C PHE A 119 -2.18 19.30 4.43
N LYS A 120 -2.58 19.19 5.71
CA LYS A 120 -2.92 20.33 6.56
C LYS A 120 -1.71 20.91 7.27
N ASN A 121 -0.68 20.10 7.47
CA ASN A 121 0.56 20.52 8.12
C ASN A 121 1.76 19.91 7.41
N HIS A 122 2.37 20.69 6.52
CA HIS A 122 3.48 20.27 5.68
C HIS A 122 4.79 19.97 6.45
N GLU A 123 4.83 20.20 7.75
CA GLU A 123 5.96 19.79 8.60
C GLU A 123 5.83 18.37 9.14
N ILE A 124 4.63 17.78 9.02
CA ILE A 124 4.28 16.50 9.66
C ILE A 124 4.10 15.39 8.63
N LEU A 125 4.68 14.24 8.93
CA LEU A 125 4.54 13.03 8.11
C LEU A 125 3.17 12.37 8.31
N ASP A 126 2.61 11.90 7.20
CA ASP A 126 1.56 10.90 7.18
C ASP A 126 2.13 9.47 7.07
N ASN A 127 3.16 9.26 6.20
CA ASN A 127 3.82 7.97 6.06
C ASN A 127 5.24 8.14 5.47
N ALA A 128 6.22 7.42 6.02
CA ALA A 128 7.59 7.31 5.54
C ALA A 128 8.00 5.83 5.34
N GLY A 129 7.10 5.04 4.74
CA GLY A 129 7.18 3.59 4.62
C GLY A 129 6.49 2.87 5.79
N ASP A 130 6.25 1.58 5.63
CA ASP A 130 5.56 0.79 6.64
C ASP A 130 6.52 -0.13 7.39
N LEU A 131 6.20 -0.34 8.66
CA LEU A 131 6.75 -1.38 9.50
C LEU A 131 5.71 -2.47 9.70
N TYR A 132 6.14 -3.73 9.69
CA TYR A 132 5.29 -4.85 10.07
C TYR A 132 5.92 -5.58 11.24
N THR A 133 5.14 -5.93 12.26
CA THR A 133 5.62 -6.42 13.55
C THR A 133 5.16 -7.86 13.80
N ALA A 134 5.79 -8.52 14.77
CA ALA A 134 5.36 -9.84 15.24
C ALA A 134 3.94 -9.86 15.85
N LEU A 135 3.40 -8.70 16.25
CA LEU A 135 2.00 -8.55 16.66
C LEU A 135 1.00 -8.70 15.49
N GLY A 136 1.48 -8.84 14.24
CA GLY A 136 0.66 -8.77 13.04
C GLY A 136 0.16 -7.35 12.72
N TRP A 137 0.84 -6.32 13.23
CA TRP A 137 0.47 -4.93 13.00
C TRP A 137 1.33 -4.30 11.91
N ALA A 138 0.67 -3.70 10.94
CA ALA A 138 1.28 -2.72 10.06
C ALA A 138 1.20 -1.34 10.72
N VAL A 139 2.30 -0.61 10.71
CA VAL A 139 2.42 0.70 11.33
C VAL A 139 3.11 1.64 10.35
N ALA A 140 2.47 2.77 10.04
CA ALA A 140 3.05 3.82 9.23
C ALA A 140 4.22 4.46 9.98
N ARG A 141 5.44 4.29 9.43
CA ARG A 141 6.67 4.85 10.01
C ARG A 141 6.63 6.37 9.94
N GLY A 142 6.93 7.02 11.06
CA GLY A 142 7.01 8.48 11.15
C GLY A 142 5.67 9.20 11.18
N LYS A 143 4.54 8.51 11.23
CA LYS A 143 3.23 9.18 11.26
C LYS A 143 3.10 10.12 12.46
N GLY A 144 2.79 11.40 12.17
CA GLY A 144 2.68 12.44 13.18
C GLY A 144 4.03 12.99 13.68
N LYS A 145 5.15 12.60 13.08
CA LYS A 145 6.51 13.13 13.38
C LYS A 145 6.87 14.21 12.36
N ARG A 146 7.94 14.93 12.63
CA ARG A 146 8.44 15.99 11.74
C ARG A 146 9.09 15.39 10.49
N CYS A 147 8.81 15.95 9.32
CA CYS A 147 9.43 15.55 8.05
C CYS A 147 10.96 15.61 8.11
N ALA A 148 11.51 16.64 8.73
CA ALA A 148 12.95 16.84 8.88
C ALA A 148 13.71 15.72 9.61
N ASP A 149 13.03 14.89 10.40
CA ASP A 149 13.64 13.75 11.07
C ASP A 149 13.73 12.51 10.17
N TYR A 150 13.22 12.58 8.92
CA TYR A 150 13.09 11.46 7.98
C TYR A 150 13.68 11.75 6.59
N GLU A 151 14.76 12.51 6.52
CA GLU A 151 15.41 12.92 5.27
C GLU A 151 16.37 11.87 4.66
N LYS A 152 16.44 10.68 5.23
CA LYS A 152 17.32 9.62 4.73
C LYS A 152 16.53 8.48 4.10
N ALA A 153 16.93 8.09 2.88
CA ALA A 153 16.43 6.89 2.24
C ALA A 153 16.80 5.65 3.08
N VAL A 154 15.83 4.79 3.35
CA VAL A 154 16.01 3.59 4.18
C VAL A 154 15.18 2.42 3.66
N ARG A 155 15.64 1.20 3.96
CA ARG A 155 14.82 0.00 3.74
C ARG A 155 13.65 -0.02 4.70
N VAL A 156 12.46 -0.32 4.16
CA VAL A 156 11.20 -0.46 4.90
C VAL A 156 10.62 -1.86 4.71
N PHE A 157 9.57 -2.18 5.44
CA PHE A 157 8.91 -3.47 5.26
C PHE A 157 8.09 -3.50 3.97
N SER A 158 7.28 -2.49 3.75
CA SER A 158 6.48 -2.24 2.54
C SER A 158 6.37 -0.74 2.27
N CYS A 159 5.93 -0.39 1.08
CA CYS A 159 5.64 0.98 0.69
C CYS A 159 4.13 1.15 0.62
N CYS A 160 3.60 2.23 1.20
CA CYS A 160 2.19 2.57 1.07
C CYS A 160 1.82 2.74 -0.41
N ALA A 161 0.86 1.96 -0.88
CA ALA A 161 0.41 1.99 -2.27
C ALA A 161 -0.30 3.30 -2.67
N GLY A 162 -0.47 4.22 -1.72
CA GLY A 162 -1.00 5.56 -1.99
C GLY A 162 -0.03 6.50 -2.72
N ALA A 163 1.29 6.22 -2.67
CA ALA A 163 2.33 6.98 -3.39
C ALA A 163 3.64 6.16 -3.45
N ALA A 164 3.74 5.23 -4.37
CA ALA A 164 4.92 4.38 -4.50
C ALA A 164 5.13 3.90 -5.94
N ILE A 165 6.41 3.73 -6.33
CA ILE A 165 6.84 3.14 -7.60
C ILE A 165 7.16 1.66 -7.41
N TYR A 166 6.88 0.86 -8.45
CA TYR A 166 7.08 -0.60 -8.48
C TYR A 166 7.68 -1.07 -9.79
N ARG A 167 8.50 -2.13 -9.74
CA ARG A 167 9.00 -2.83 -10.93
C ARG A 167 7.96 -3.78 -11.48
N MET A 168 7.64 -3.65 -12.75
CA MET A 168 6.67 -4.51 -13.43
C MET A 168 7.14 -5.97 -13.59
N ASP A 169 8.41 -6.19 -13.88
CA ASP A 169 8.97 -7.54 -14.02
C ASP A 169 8.90 -8.34 -12.69
N VAL A 170 9.04 -7.66 -11.56
CA VAL A 170 8.88 -8.28 -10.24
C VAL A 170 7.40 -8.50 -9.92
N LEU A 171 6.52 -7.52 -10.20
CA LEU A 171 5.06 -7.70 -10.06
C LEU A 171 4.54 -8.90 -10.84
N GLN A 172 5.02 -9.11 -12.07
CA GLN A 172 4.66 -10.28 -12.88
C GLN A 172 5.10 -11.60 -12.23
N ARG A 173 6.22 -11.63 -11.51
CA ARG A 173 6.73 -12.82 -10.81
C ARG A 173 6.02 -13.13 -9.51
N ILE A 174 5.72 -12.11 -8.71
CA ILE A 174 5.13 -12.29 -7.37
C ILE A 174 3.61 -12.12 -7.36
N GLY A 175 3.03 -11.69 -8.48
CA GLY A 175 1.61 -11.34 -8.63
C GLY A 175 1.28 -9.92 -8.17
N GLY A 176 0.20 -9.35 -8.69
CA GLY A 176 -0.34 -8.05 -8.32
C GLY A 176 -0.90 -7.99 -6.89
N LEU A 177 -1.80 -7.04 -6.64
CA LEU A 177 -2.51 -6.96 -5.36
C LEU A 177 -3.52 -8.10 -5.22
N ASP A 178 -3.65 -8.64 -4.02
CA ASP A 178 -4.64 -9.68 -3.77
C ASP A 178 -6.03 -9.06 -3.57
N GLU A 179 -6.95 -9.33 -4.47
CA GLU A 179 -8.28 -8.73 -4.50
C GLU A 179 -9.15 -9.12 -3.30
N TYR A 180 -8.83 -10.21 -2.62
CA TYR A 180 -9.50 -10.56 -1.35
C TYR A 180 -9.27 -9.52 -0.25
N HIS A 181 -8.24 -8.70 -0.35
CA HIS A 181 -8.08 -7.56 0.56
C HIS A 181 -9.16 -6.49 0.34
N PHE A 182 -9.63 -6.30 -0.89
CA PHE A 182 -10.48 -5.20 -1.31
C PHE A 182 -9.78 -3.83 -1.12
N ALA A 183 -9.38 -3.50 0.09
CA ALA A 183 -8.54 -2.37 0.50
C ALA A 183 -7.97 -2.63 1.91
N TYR A 184 -6.85 -1.99 2.24
CA TYR A 184 -6.06 -2.08 3.47
C TYR A 184 -5.23 -3.35 3.61
N LEU A 185 -3.94 -3.17 3.89
CA LEU A 185 -2.91 -4.19 4.04
C LEU A 185 -2.54 -4.95 2.75
N GLU A 186 -3.06 -4.58 1.60
CA GLU A 186 -2.65 -5.10 0.29
C GLU A 186 -1.21 -4.73 -0.06
N ASP A 187 -0.77 -3.54 0.36
CA ASP A 187 0.60 -3.04 0.24
C ASP A 187 1.57 -3.80 1.15
N VAL A 188 1.14 -4.12 2.36
CA VAL A 188 1.90 -4.96 3.31
C VAL A 188 2.03 -6.39 2.78
N ASP A 189 0.94 -6.97 2.25
CA ASP A 189 0.95 -8.27 1.59
C ASP A 189 1.92 -8.30 0.41
N LEU A 190 1.85 -7.30 -0.46
CA LEU A 190 2.70 -7.18 -1.63
C LEU A 190 4.18 -7.03 -1.23
N GLY A 191 4.47 -6.15 -0.28
CA GLY A 191 5.81 -5.95 0.26
C GLY A 191 6.37 -7.20 0.93
N TYR A 192 5.53 -7.98 1.63
CA TYR A 192 5.90 -9.25 2.25
C TYR A 192 6.31 -10.27 1.18
N ARG A 193 5.49 -10.45 0.12
CA ARG A 193 5.77 -11.37 -0.99
C ARG A 193 7.06 -11.00 -1.74
N ALA A 194 7.29 -9.72 -1.97
CA ALA A 194 8.54 -9.25 -2.58
C ALA A 194 9.76 -9.63 -1.73
N ARG A 195 9.68 -9.47 -0.42
CA ARG A 195 10.77 -9.81 0.50
C ARG A 195 11.00 -11.31 0.64
N ILE A 196 9.95 -12.14 0.62
CA ILE A 196 10.09 -13.60 0.52
C ILE A 196 10.85 -13.97 -0.76
N ALA A 197 10.61 -13.27 -1.86
CA ALA A 197 11.30 -13.47 -3.13
C ALA A 197 12.72 -12.86 -3.18
N GLY A 198 13.20 -12.21 -2.11
CA GLY A 198 14.55 -11.64 -2.00
C GLY A 198 14.70 -10.21 -2.48
N TYR A 199 13.60 -9.52 -2.74
CA TYR A 199 13.59 -8.12 -3.13
C TYR A 199 13.50 -7.19 -1.92
N GLU A 200 13.73 -5.89 -2.15
CA GLU A 200 13.76 -4.84 -1.15
C GLU A 200 12.69 -3.80 -1.42
N ASN A 201 12.15 -3.23 -0.34
CA ASN A 201 11.28 -2.06 -0.37
C ASN A 201 12.01 -0.89 0.30
N TRP A 202 11.98 0.27 -0.32
CA TRP A 202 12.70 1.45 0.15
C TRP A 202 11.76 2.64 0.35
N TYR A 203 12.13 3.53 1.20
CA TYR A 203 11.55 4.85 1.38
C TYR A 203 12.48 5.89 0.74
N GLU A 204 11.92 6.84 -0.02
CA GLU A 204 12.63 7.90 -0.70
C GLU A 204 12.12 9.27 -0.25
N PRO A 205 12.92 10.04 0.54
CA PRO A 205 12.50 11.33 1.07
C PRO A 205 12.43 12.46 0.03
N GLU A 206 13.16 12.35 -1.09
CA GLU A 206 13.13 13.36 -2.15
C GLU A 206 11.83 13.30 -2.97
N ALA A 207 11.16 12.16 -2.98
CA ALA A 207 9.84 12.02 -3.60
C ALA A 207 8.76 12.48 -2.61
N ARG A 208 8.34 13.73 -2.69
CA ARG A 208 7.37 14.32 -1.75
C ARG A 208 5.97 14.30 -2.31
N VAL A 209 5.01 13.98 -1.44
CA VAL A 209 3.58 13.97 -1.76
C VAL A 209 2.76 14.44 -0.56
N TYR A 210 1.83 15.34 -0.80
CA TYR A 210 0.90 15.87 0.20
C TYR A 210 -0.41 15.08 0.13
N HIS A 211 -0.78 14.43 1.24
CA HIS A 211 -1.90 13.52 1.30
C HIS A 211 -3.03 14.09 2.14
N VAL A 212 -4.20 14.25 1.55
CA VAL A 212 -5.39 14.79 2.24
C VAL A 212 -5.88 13.83 3.31
N GLY A 213 -5.76 12.54 3.05
CA GLY A 213 -6.04 11.47 4.00
C GLY A 213 -7.52 11.31 4.34
N SER A 214 -8.01 10.09 4.22
CA SER A 214 -9.41 9.75 4.54
C SER A 214 -10.49 10.53 3.76
N ALA A 215 -10.14 11.23 2.68
CA ALA A 215 -11.07 12.06 1.92
C ALA A 215 -12.21 11.22 1.32
N THR A 216 -11.90 10.04 0.78
CA THR A 216 -12.88 9.13 0.19
C THR A 216 -13.63 8.31 1.24
N THR A 217 -13.07 8.10 2.44
CA THR A 217 -13.59 7.16 3.44
C THR A 217 -14.09 7.84 4.73
N GLY A 218 -14.04 9.19 4.80
CA GLY A 218 -14.56 10.00 5.89
C GLY A 218 -13.68 9.96 7.14
N THR A 219 -14.18 9.44 8.25
CA THR A 219 -13.50 9.45 9.56
C THR A 219 -12.31 8.48 9.62
N ARG A 220 -11.38 8.75 10.56
CA ARG A 220 -10.22 7.87 10.83
C ARG A 220 -10.64 6.42 11.10
N TYR A 221 -11.74 6.20 11.83
CA TYR A 221 -12.34 4.89 12.12
C TYR A 221 -13.81 4.87 11.70
N ASN A 222 -14.19 3.89 10.91
CA ASN A 222 -15.57 3.53 10.62
C ASN A 222 -15.69 2.00 10.53
N GLU A 223 -16.91 1.49 10.50
CA GLU A 223 -17.16 0.05 10.51
C GLU A 223 -16.47 -0.69 9.36
N LYS A 224 -16.52 -0.15 8.14
CA LYS A 224 -15.90 -0.78 6.97
C LYS A 224 -14.38 -0.88 7.11
N LYS A 225 -13.72 0.22 7.54
CA LYS A 225 -12.26 0.24 7.77
C LYS A 225 -11.85 -0.75 8.86
N VAL A 226 -12.54 -0.74 10.00
CA VAL A 226 -12.23 -1.62 11.12
C VAL A 226 -12.43 -3.09 10.75
N PHE A 227 -13.52 -3.41 10.08
CA PHE A 227 -13.81 -4.76 9.59
C PHE A 227 -12.73 -5.24 8.62
N LEU A 228 -12.43 -4.47 7.56
CA LEU A 228 -11.45 -4.86 6.55
C LEU A 228 -10.05 -4.99 7.15
N ALA A 229 -9.60 -4.04 7.96
CA ALA A 229 -8.28 -4.09 8.59
C ALA A 229 -8.15 -5.31 9.52
N ALA A 230 -9.19 -5.67 10.28
CA ALA A 230 -9.18 -6.84 11.15
C ALA A 230 -9.13 -8.15 10.34
N ARG A 231 -9.99 -8.26 9.31
CA ARG A 231 -10.03 -9.41 8.39
C ARG A 231 -8.69 -9.61 7.69
N ASN A 232 -8.16 -8.55 7.11
CA ASN A 232 -6.95 -8.59 6.33
C ASN A 232 -5.71 -8.83 7.19
N THR A 233 -5.68 -8.39 8.47
CA THR A 233 -4.60 -8.74 9.40
C THR A 233 -4.45 -10.26 9.52
N ILE A 234 -5.54 -10.99 9.71
CA ILE A 234 -5.51 -12.47 9.80
C ILE A 234 -5.10 -13.07 8.46
N PHE A 235 -5.64 -12.55 7.36
CA PHE A 235 -5.36 -13.08 6.03
C PHE A 235 -3.89 -12.87 5.61
N VAL A 236 -3.28 -11.71 5.88
CA VAL A 236 -1.85 -11.45 5.63
C VAL A 236 -0.96 -12.42 6.42
N ILE A 237 -1.27 -12.65 7.70
CA ILE A 237 -0.53 -13.61 8.55
C ILE A 237 -0.63 -15.01 7.94
N TYR A 238 -1.84 -15.48 7.67
CA TYR A 238 -2.06 -16.80 7.09
C TYR A 238 -1.37 -16.99 5.75
N LYS A 239 -1.52 -16.00 4.86
CA LYS A 239 -1.06 -16.07 3.47
C LYS A 239 0.47 -16.09 3.37
N ASN A 240 1.15 -15.25 4.12
CA ASN A 240 2.59 -14.98 3.93
C ASN A 240 3.50 -15.71 4.92
N MET A 241 3.04 -15.99 6.14
CA MET A 241 3.86 -16.65 7.13
C MET A 241 3.79 -18.17 6.97
N PRO A 242 4.92 -18.89 6.83
CA PRO A 242 4.95 -20.34 6.98
C PRO A 242 4.55 -20.73 8.39
N LEU A 243 4.08 -21.98 8.57
CA LEU A 243 3.55 -22.46 9.85
C LEU A 243 4.51 -22.21 11.03
N ILE A 244 5.81 -22.41 10.82
CA ILE A 244 6.82 -22.18 11.86
C ILE A 244 6.84 -20.72 12.31
N GLN A 245 6.72 -19.75 11.39
CA GLN A 245 6.65 -18.33 11.76
C GLN A 245 5.35 -18.01 12.51
N ILE A 246 4.23 -18.61 12.10
CA ILE A 246 2.95 -18.44 12.81
C ILE A 246 3.09 -18.94 14.25
N VAL A 247 3.66 -20.14 14.46
CA VAL A 247 3.88 -20.72 15.78
C VAL A 247 4.81 -19.83 16.62
N LEU A 248 5.96 -19.42 16.08
CA LEU A 248 6.92 -18.56 16.77
C LEU A 248 6.34 -17.20 17.17
N ASN A 249 5.46 -16.62 16.34
CA ASN A 249 4.86 -15.33 16.60
C ASN A 249 3.47 -15.44 17.29
N SER A 250 2.93 -16.64 17.52
CA SER A 250 1.59 -16.81 18.08
C SER A 250 1.36 -16.08 19.41
N PRO A 251 2.30 -16.02 20.38
CA PRO A 251 2.08 -15.26 21.62
C PRO A 251 1.93 -13.75 21.33
N PHE A 252 2.74 -13.22 20.41
CA PHE A 252 2.68 -11.81 20.02
C PHE A 252 1.41 -11.51 19.21
N ILE A 253 1.04 -12.37 18.26
CA ILE A 253 -0.19 -12.22 17.45
C ILE A 253 -1.42 -12.20 18.36
N LEU A 254 -1.52 -13.13 19.33
CA LEU A 254 -2.62 -13.18 20.28
C LEU A 254 -2.67 -11.93 21.14
N LEU A 255 -1.51 -11.46 21.64
CA LEU A 255 -1.41 -10.20 22.37
C LEU A 255 -1.86 -9.02 21.49
N GLY A 256 -1.42 -8.98 20.24
CA GLY A 256 -1.79 -7.93 19.30
C GLY A 256 -3.28 -7.87 19.01
N ILE A 257 -3.93 -9.04 18.83
CA ILE A 257 -5.38 -9.14 18.66
C ILE A 257 -6.09 -8.68 19.94
N PHE A 258 -5.63 -9.14 21.11
CA PHE A 258 -6.21 -8.77 22.41
C PHE A 258 -6.18 -7.26 22.63
N VAL A 259 -5.02 -6.61 22.46
CA VAL A 259 -4.86 -5.16 22.64
C VAL A 259 -5.76 -4.39 21.67
N LYS A 260 -5.81 -4.77 20.38
CA LYS A 260 -6.71 -4.14 19.41
C LYS A 260 -8.18 -4.37 19.73
N THR A 261 -8.55 -5.53 20.27
CA THR A 261 -9.92 -5.80 20.72
C THR A 261 -10.32 -4.81 21.80
N LEU A 262 -9.50 -4.66 22.83
CA LEU A 262 -9.77 -3.69 23.91
C LEU A 262 -9.84 -2.25 23.38
N PHE A 263 -8.91 -1.89 22.50
CA PHE A 263 -8.91 -0.56 21.87
C PHE A 263 -10.21 -0.29 21.09
N PHE A 264 -10.64 -1.22 20.24
CA PHE A 264 -11.85 -1.04 19.45
C PHE A 264 -13.13 -1.18 20.27
N MET A 265 -13.14 -1.96 21.36
CA MET A 265 -14.22 -1.93 22.34
C MET A 265 -14.39 -0.53 22.95
N LYS A 266 -13.29 0.10 23.39
CA LYS A 266 -13.29 1.48 23.92
C LYS A 266 -13.74 2.52 22.88
N LYS A 267 -13.54 2.25 21.58
CA LYS A 267 -13.96 3.12 20.46
C LYS A 267 -15.37 2.83 19.93
N GLY A 268 -16.09 1.86 20.51
CA GLY A 268 -17.44 1.48 20.07
C GLY A 268 -17.46 0.51 18.85
N PHE A 269 -16.30 0.02 18.38
CA PHE A 269 -16.17 -0.88 17.23
C PHE A 269 -15.82 -2.31 17.59
N GLY A 270 -15.93 -2.73 18.86
CA GLY A 270 -15.50 -4.05 19.32
C GLY A 270 -16.16 -5.20 18.57
N ALA A 271 -17.49 -5.14 18.38
CA ALA A 271 -18.23 -6.15 17.64
C ALA A 271 -17.80 -6.22 16.16
N THR A 272 -17.59 -5.07 15.52
CA THR A 272 -17.11 -5.00 14.13
C THR A 272 -15.71 -5.57 13.99
N TYR A 273 -14.82 -5.29 14.93
CA TYR A 273 -13.47 -5.85 14.94
C TYR A 273 -13.50 -7.38 15.09
N ALA A 274 -14.30 -7.90 16.04
CA ALA A 274 -14.47 -9.35 16.23
C ALA A 274 -15.04 -10.04 14.99
N LYS A 275 -16.05 -9.44 14.33
CA LYS A 275 -16.58 -9.92 13.05
C LYS A 275 -15.50 -9.96 11.97
N GLY A 276 -14.63 -8.93 11.89
CA GLY A 276 -13.51 -8.90 10.98
C GLY A 276 -12.50 -10.03 11.23
N ILE A 277 -12.07 -10.25 12.48
CA ILE A 277 -11.19 -11.38 12.85
C ILE A 277 -11.80 -12.71 12.42
N ARG A 278 -13.08 -12.96 12.77
CA ARG A 278 -13.78 -14.18 12.35
C ARG A 278 -13.80 -14.34 10.83
N ALA A 279 -14.14 -13.28 10.10
CA ALA A 279 -14.15 -13.29 8.64
C ALA A 279 -12.76 -13.59 8.05
N GLY A 280 -11.67 -13.06 8.65
CA GLY A 280 -10.30 -13.39 8.27
C GLY A 280 -9.93 -14.85 8.47
N ILE A 281 -10.36 -15.45 9.58
CA ILE A 281 -10.18 -16.88 9.85
C ILE A 281 -10.96 -17.72 8.83
N CYS A 282 -12.24 -17.39 8.58
CA CYS A 282 -13.07 -18.09 7.60
C CYS A 282 -12.48 -17.98 6.18
N LEU A 283 -12.05 -16.79 5.76
CA LEU A 283 -11.38 -16.60 4.47
C LEU A 283 -10.11 -17.46 4.37
N SER A 284 -9.26 -17.44 5.39
CA SER A 284 -8.03 -18.23 5.41
C SER A 284 -8.28 -19.74 5.36
N ALA A 285 -9.40 -20.22 5.91
CA ALA A 285 -9.80 -21.62 5.89
C ALA A 285 -10.56 -22.03 4.62
N SER A 286 -11.04 -21.08 3.81
CA SER A 286 -11.77 -21.34 2.57
C SER A 286 -10.88 -21.95 1.49
N LYS A 287 -11.47 -22.52 0.44
CA LYS A 287 -10.74 -23.04 -0.71
C LYS A 287 -9.98 -21.92 -1.43
N GLU A 288 -10.62 -20.79 -1.60
CA GLU A 288 -10.10 -19.59 -2.25
C GLU A 288 -8.92 -19.02 -1.45
N GLY A 289 -9.09 -18.78 -0.16
CA GLY A 289 -8.01 -18.27 0.71
C GLY A 289 -6.80 -19.19 0.77
N ARG A 290 -7.02 -20.51 0.76
CA ARG A 290 -5.93 -21.50 0.70
C ARG A 290 -5.18 -21.48 -0.63
N ALA A 291 -5.85 -21.21 -1.75
CA ALA A 291 -5.23 -21.08 -3.05
C ALA A 291 -4.29 -19.87 -3.15
N HIS A 292 -4.52 -18.84 -2.34
CA HIS A 292 -3.69 -17.62 -2.28
C HIS A 292 -2.51 -17.70 -1.31
N LYS A 293 -2.40 -18.81 -0.53
CA LYS A 293 -1.28 -18.98 0.40
C LYS A 293 0.05 -19.05 -0.35
N VAL A 294 1.03 -18.22 0.06
CA VAL A 294 2.38 -18.28 -0.49
C VAL A 294 3.03 -19.61 -0.10
N PRO A 295 3.42 -20.44 -1.08
CA PRO A 295 4.03 -21.72 -0.78
C PRO A 295 5.42 -21.51 -0.17
N PHE A 296 5.72 -22.25 0.92
CA PHE A 296 7.06 -22.25 1.47
C PHE A 296 8.02 -22.92 0.50
N ALA A 297 9.12 -22.24 0.18
CA ALA A 297 10.21 -22.78 -0.63
C ALA A 297 11.52 -22.72 0.15
N GLY A 298 12.22 -23.87 0.30
CA GLY A 298 13.47 -23.95 1.06
C GLY A 298 14.55 -22.98 0.56
N ARG A 299 14.58 -22.68 -0.74
CA ARG A 299 15.46 -21.66 -1.34
C ARG A 299 15.29 -20.25 -0.73
N ASN A 300 14.14 -19.96 -0.14
CA ASN A 300 13.81 -18.67 0.48
C ASN A 300 14.03 -18.66 2.00
N LEU A 301 14.61 -19.71 2.58
CA LEU A 301 14.77 -19.84 4.03
C LEU A 301 15.49 -18.65 4.66
N LEU A 302 16.59 -18.18 4.06
CA LEU A 302 17.33 -17.02 4.57
C LEU A 302 16.49 -15.75 4.57
N HIS A 303 15.63 -15.57 3.55
CA HIS A 303 14.69 -14.44 3.50
C HIS A 303 13.64 -14.53 4.62
N TYR A 304 13.11 -15.72 4.89
CA TYR A 304 12.20 -15.93 6.02
C TYR A 304 12.86 -15.69 7.37
N CYS A 305 14.13 -16.10 7.56
CA CYS A 305 14.89 -15.80 8.76
C CYS A 305 15.12 -14.30 8.94
N SER A 306 15.51 -13.60 7.87
CA SER A 306 15.66 -12.14 7.88
C SER A 306 14.34 -11.43 8.19
N LEU A 307 13.23 -11.88 7.59
CA LEU A 307 11.89 -11.36 7.89
C LEU A 307 11.53 -11.59 9.36
N GLN A 308 11.79 -12.79 9.90
CA GLN A 308 11.50 -13.10 11.30
C GLN A 308 12.25 -12.17 12.26
N LEU A 309 13.54 -11.96 12.04
CA LEU A 309 14.33 -11.03 12.84
C LEU A 309 13.76 -9.61 12.76
N GLN A 310 13.38 -9.17 11.56
CA GLN A 310 12.79 -7.84 11.40
C GLN A 310 11.42 -7.69 12.09
N LEU A 311 10.56 -8.71 12.06
CA LEU A 311 9.29 -8.70 12.79
C LEU A 311 9.51 -8.44 14.29
N TRP A 312 10.53 -9.06 14.88
CA TRP A 312 10.89 -8.88 16.28
C TRP A 312 11.56 -7.52 16.55
N VAL A 313 12.51 -7.11 15.72
CA VAL A 313 13.16 -5.79 15.84
C VAL A 313 12.13 -4.66 15.74
N ASN A 314 11.13 -4.80 14.86
CA ASN A 314 10.09 -3.80 14.70
C ASN A 314 9.17 -3.65 15.92
N LEU A 315 9.14 -4.61 16.85
CA LEU A 315 8.43 -4.46 18.14
C LEU A 315 9.01 -3.32 19.00
N PHE A 316 10.32 -3.07 18.87
CA PHE A 316 11.05 -2.11 19.69
C PHE A 316 11.37 -0.81 18.96
N ARG A 317 11.08 -0.74 17.65
CA ARG A 317 11.25 0.50 16.89
C ARG A 317 10.21 1.52 17.35
N ARG A 318 10.68 2.68 17.79
CA ARG A 318 9.79 3.81 18.07
C ARG A 318 9.23 4.31 16.74
N VAL A 319 7.92 4.31 16.62
CA VAL A 319 7.17 4.80 15.47
C VAL A 319 6.82 6.27 15.70
#